data_2547fb93d2aebdb9aca7ea41c216aaed
#
_entry.id   2547fb93d2aebdb9aca7ea41c216aaed
#
_cell.length_a   1.000
_cell.length_b   1.000
_cell.length_c   1.000
_cell.angle_alpha   90.00
_cell.angle_beta   90.00
_cell.angle_gamma   90.00
#
_symmetry.space_group_name_H-M   'P 1'
#
loop_
_entity.id
_entity.type
_entity.pdbx_description
1 polymer ?
#
loop_
_entity_poly.entity_id
_entity_poly.type
_entity_poly.pdbx_seq_one_letter_code
_entity_poly.pdbx_strand_id
1 'polypeptide(L)'
;IHVARAYNMIGIVAHMQNNLSLAMEQYGRALDYTAKYNDKMVHSIVLSNMADAYYLIGVYDRAVQCYRECIREFEKAGDDSIYSLINFRKMLSEYGCCLLHLDMEQEAMEVCRKLEETGKSEEIIQGTRLAVNVFFTYLAESEGHREKAADHVRQAVMALEDMRQVSSEYDSIQNLLQYVEKTGNTELLQEILDCLEPKAAIEQNRSLLLQLLLLRLRYCSAQMSIEEFRQAAETFFHIKESSEMIESNQVMYMLELRKRLQAAEEEQREQTKKRNKLLYQSEHDELTGLYNKRSLNRYLEDVFEACKLNEKELGILFLDIDYFKQLNDRYGHGKGDEGICAVADTLKRIFPEDYVARYGGDEFLVVMPERDLVYAMEHAELLCAGIRECKIPNEDSEVEPWLTISVGGVCAIPKEPNRVWDFLSAADNTLYEQKKEQKGKVRFYQGEGKYL
;
A
#
# COMPACT_ATOMS: atom_id res chain seq x y z
N ILE A 1 6.52 2.07 3.67
CA ILE A 1 6.71 1.11 4.80
C ILE A 1 7.12 1.85 6.07
N HIS A 2 8.21 2.61 6.11
CA HIS A 2 8.69 3.29 7.32
C HIS A 2 7.68 4.29 7.90
N VAL A 3 6.93 4.99 7.06
CA VAL A 3 5.90 5.94 7.48
C VAL A 3 4.73 5.24 8.18
N ALA A 4 4.22 4.14 7.62
CA ALA A 4 3.16 3.34 8.25
C ALA A 4 3.59 2.81 9.62
N ARG A 5 4.83 2.29 9.73
CA ARG A 5 5.38 1.84 11.01
C ARG A 5 5.52 2.98 12.02
N ALA A 6 5.93 4.17 11.58
CA ALA A 6 6.02 5.34 12.46
C ALA A 6 4.64 5.74 13.03
N TYR A 7 3.61 5.81 12.19
CA TYR A 7 2.24 6.07 12.64
C TYR A 7 1.73 4.97 13.59
N ASN A 8 2.00 3.71 13.28
CA ASN A 8 1.64 2.60 14.17
C ASN A 8 2.31 2.74 15.55
N MET A 9 3.60 3.06 15.60
CA MET A 9 4.31 3.28 16.87
C MET A 9 3.74 4.43 17.67
N ILE A 10 3.40 5.54 17.00
CA ILE A 10 2.73 6.68 17.67
C ILE A 10 1.37 6.25 18.22
N GLY A 11 0.61 5.46 17.45
CA GLY A 11 -0.66 4.89 17.86
C GLY A 11 -0.53 3.99 19.10
N ILE A 12 0.48 3.10 19.14
CA ILE A 12 0.77 2.23 20.30
C ILE A 12 1.09 3.06 21.53
N VAL A 13 1.95 4.06 21.43
CA VAL A 13 2.30 4.94 22.56
C VAL A 13 1.05 5.67 23.07
N ALA A 14 0.22 6.21 22.19
CA ALA A 14 -1.04 6.87 22.57
C ALA A 14 -2.01 5.89 23.23
N HIS A 15 -2.10 4.66 22.75
CA HIS A 15 -2.92 3.59 23.33
C HIS A 15 -2.48 3.25 24.76
N MET A 16 -1.18 3.02 24.96
CA MET A 16 -0.62 2.75 26.31
C MET A 16 -0.79 3.90 27.29
N GLN A 17 -0.96 5.13 26.77
CA GLN A 17 -1.28 6.33 27.57
C GLN A 17 -2.79 6.53 27.75
N ASN A 18 -3.61 5.58 27.35
CA ASN A 18 -5.07 5.65 27.35
C ASN A 18 -5.65 6.83 26.53
N ASN A 19 -4.86 7.36 25.58
CA ASN A 19 -5.33 8.36 24.62
C ASN A 19 -5.84 7.69 23.35
N LEU A 20 -7.00 6.98 23.50
CA LEU A 20 -7.56 6.15 22.44
C LEU A 20 -7.99 6.93 21.20
N SER A 21 -8.39 8.20 21.35
CA SER A 21 -8.72 9.07 20.22
C SER A 21 -7.51 9.32 19.29
N LEU A 22 -6.37 9.65 19.89
CA LEU A 22 -5.12 9.84 19.14
C LEU A 22 -4.63 8.50 18.56
N ALA A 23 -4.72 7.41 19.34
CA ALA A 23 -4.33 6.08 18.87
C ALA A 23 -5.09 5.69 17.61
N MET A 24 -6.41 5.82 17.60
CA MET A 24 -7.29 5.52 16.47
C MET A 24 -6.98 6.38 15.24
N GLU A 25 -6.71 7.69 15.42
CA GLU A 25 -6.28 8.57 14.32
C GLU A 25 -4.97 8.08 13.68
N GLN A 26 -3.99 7.72 14.50
CA GLN A 26 -2.68 7.30 14.00
C GLN A 26 -2.72 5.91 13.35
N TYR A 27 -3.50 4.97 13.90
CA TYR A 27 -3.75 3.67 13.27
C TYR A 27 -4.45 3.83 11.92
N GLY A 28 -5.47 4.70 11.81
CA GLY A 28 -6.14 5.00 10.55
C GLY A 28 -5.15 5.49 9.48
N ARG A 29 -4.25 6.42 9.83
CA ARG A 29 -3.19 6.90 8.93
C ARG A 29 -2.23 5.79 8.53
N ALA A 30 -1.85 4.93 9.47
CA ALA A 30 -0.98 3.79 9.18
C ALA A 30 -1.64 2.85 8.17
N LEU A 31 -2.95 2.56 8.30
CA LEU A 31 -3.72 1.74 7.36
C LEU A 31 -3.78 2.34 5.96
N ASP A 32 -3.99 3.65 5.83
CA ASP A 32 -3.97 4.34 4.53
C ASP A 32 -2.63 4.12 3.79
N TYR A 33 -1.51 4.21 4.53
CA TYR A 33 -0.19 3.96 3.96
C TYR A 33 0.06 2.50 3.60
N THR A 34 -0.38 1.56 4.44
CA THR A 34 -0.20 0.12 4.15
C THR A 34 -1.04 -0.31 2.94
N ALA A 35 -2.26 0.20 2.80
CA ALA A 35 -3.11 -0.04 1.63
C ALA A 35 -2.47 0.53 0.36
N LYS A 36 -1.96 1.77 0.41
CA LYS A 36 -1.31 2.42 -0.73
C LYS A 36 -0.09 1.67 -1.26
N TYR A 37 0.69 1.03 -0.39
CA TYR A 37 1.93 0.33 -0.74
C TYR A 37 1.81 -1.19 -0.71
N ASN A 38 0.59 -1.72 -0.52
CA ASN A 38 0.27 -3.16 -0.45
C ASN A 38 1.14 -3.94 0.55
N ASP A 39 1.42 -3.34 1.72
CA ASP A 39 2.18 -3.96 2.80
C ASP A 39 1.25 -4.70 3.75
N LYS A 40 0.92 -5.95 3.41
CA LYS A 40 -0.04 -6.78 4.15
C LYS A 40 0.42 -7.09 5.57
N MET A 41 1.73 -7.27 5.80
CA MET A 41 2.26 -7.62 7.13
C MET A 41 2.05 -6.46 8.11
N VAL A 42 2.50 -5.24 7.74
CA VAL A 42 2.31 -4.06 8.60
C VAL A 42 0.83 -3.72 8.71
N HIS A 43 0.03 -3.94 7.65
CA HIS A 43 -1.42 -3.75 7.67
C HIS A 43 -2.09 -4.59 8.77
N SER A 44 -1.79 -5.88 8.85
CA SER A 44 -2.35 -6.77 9.87
C SER A 44 -1.94 -6.38 11.30
N ILE A 45 -0.67 -5.96 11.49
CA ILE A 45 -0.21 -5.49 12.80
C ILE A 45 -1.00 -4.23 13.23
N VAL A 46 -1.23 -3.29 12.32
CA VAL A 46 -1.99 -2.06 12.62
C VAL A 46 -3.45 -2.38 12.93
N LEU A 47 -4.06 -3.31 12.17
CA LEU A 47 -5.43 -3.76 12.42
C LEU A 47 -5.58 -4.44 13.79
N SER A 48 -4.60 -5.25 14.22
CA SER A 48 -4.61 -5.86 15.56
C SER A 48 -4.60 -4.78 16.64
N ASN A 49 -3.66 -3.83 16.57
CA ASN A 49 -3.60 -2.74 17.55
C ASN A 49 -4.87 -1.85 17.55
N MET A 50 -5.50 -1.69 16.39
CA MET A 50 -6.76 -0.97 16.27
C MET A 50 -7.93 -1.76 16.87
N ALA A 51 -7.91 -3.08 16.74
CA ALA A 51 -8.90 -3.96 17.37
C ALA A 51 -8.84 -3.89 18.90
N ASP A 52 -7.61 -3.89 19.47
CA ASP A 52 -7.39 -3.75 20.90
C ASP A 52 -7.94 -2.40 21.41
N ALA A 53 -7.71 -1.32 20.65
CA ALA A 53 -8.29 -0.01 20.98
C ALA A 53 -9.82 0.00 20.90
N TYR A 54 -10.44 -0.66 19.90
CA TYR A 54 -11.89 -0.82 19.83
C TYR A 54 -12.45 -1.63 21.01
N TYR A 55 -11.72 -2.68 21.39
CA TYR A 55 -12.10 -3.49 22.57
C TYR A 55 -12.20 -2.64 23.84
N LEU A 56 -11.16 -1.83 24.13
CA LEU A 56 -11.10 -1.01 25.34
C LEU A 56 -12.20 0.05 25.42
N ILE A 57 -12.71 0.54 24.30
CA ILE A 57 -13.84 1.48 24.27
C ILE A 57 -15.22 0.78 24.19
N GLY A 58 -15.23 -0.56 24.22
CA GLY A 58 -16.47 -1.36 24.20
C GLY A 58 -17.14 -1.47 22.83
N VAL A 59 -16.43 -1.16 21.73
CA VAL A 59 -16.96 -1.28 20.36
C VAL A 59 -16.58 -2.65 19.78
N TYR A 60 -17.10 -3.70 20.43
CA TYR A 60 -16.70 -5.09 20.17
C TYR A 60 -16.99 -5.58 18.76
N ASP A 61 -18.05 -5.10 18.10
CA ASP A 61 -18.37 -5.43 16.71
C ASP A 61 -17.27 -5.00 15.73
N ARG A 62 -16.68 -3.82 15.94
CA ARG A 62 -15.54 -3.34 15.15
C ARG A 62 -14.27 -4.09 15.47
N ALA A 63 -14.01 -4.36 16.74
CA ALA A 63 -12.86 -5.17 17.15
C ALA A 63 -12.89 -6.54 16.46
N VAL A 64 -14.03 -7.24 16.50
CA VAL A 64 -14.25 -8.53 15.84
C VAL A 64 -13.96 -8.47 14.33
N GLN A 65 -14.39 -7.41 13.63
CA GLN A 65 -14.11 -7.25 12.20
C GLN A 65 -12.59 -7.17 11.92
N CYS A 66 -11.87 -6.36 12.70
CA CYS A 66 -10.43 -6.20 12.57
C CYS A 66 -9.68 -7.51 12.89
N TYR A 67 -10.02 -8.18 13.98
CA TYR A 67 -9.40 -9.47 14.35
C TYR A 67 -9.63 -10.55 13.30
N ARG A 68 -10.84 -10.66 12.73
CA ARG A 68 -11.12 -11.64 11.66
C ARG A 68 -10.24 -11.43 10.43
N GLU A 69 -9.94 -10.18 10.09
CA GLU A 69 -9.05 -9.87 8.99
C GLU A 69 -7.60 -10.26 9.33
N CYS A 70 -7.12 -9.90 10.52
CA CYS A 70 -5.80 -10.28 11.01
C CYS A 70 -5.60 -11.80 11.03
N ILE A 71 -6.56 -12.55 11.57
CA ILE A 71 -6.51 -14.01 11.66
C ILE A 71 -6.38 -14.63 10.26
N ARG A 72 -7.18 -14.18 9.29
CA ARG A 72 -7.09 -14.68 7.91
C ARG A 72 -5.73 -14.42 7.27
N GLU A 73 -5.15 -13.24 7.47
CA GLU A 73 -3.84 -12.94 6.90
C GLU A 73 -2.71 -13.72 7.60
N PHE A 74 -2.82 -13.94 8.92
CA PHE A 74 -1.87 -14.79 9.66
C PHE A 74 -1.90 -16.24 9.15
N GLU A 75 -3.09 -16.83 9.01
CA GLU A 75 -3.28 -18.20 8.50
C GLU A 75 -2.72 -18.38 7.07
N LYS A 76 -2.85 -17.35 6.22
CA LYS A 76 -2.26 -17.36 4.87
C LYS A 76 -0.74 -17.25 4.88
N ALA A 77 -0.17 -16.53 5.86
CA ALA A 77 1.27 -16.34 5.94
C ALA A 77 2.00 -17.62 6.37
N GLY A 78 1.38 -18.47 7.19
CA GLY A 78 1.94 -19.75 7.63
C GLY A 78 3.22 -19.62 8.45
N ASP A 79 3.37 -18.53 9.21
CA ASP A 79 4.56 -18.28 10.06
C ASP A 79 4.41 -19.01 11.39
N ASP A 80 5.09 -20.16 11.52
CA ASP A 80 5.10 -21.01 12.71
C ASP A 80 6.23 -20.65 13.71
N SER A 81 6.85 -19.48 13.59
CA SER A 81 7.86 -19.04 14.56
C SER A 81 7.25 -18.84 15.95
N ILE A 82 8.03 -19.15 17.00
CA ILE A 82 7.55 -19.05 18.41
C ILE A 82 7.00 -17.65 18.69
N TYR A 83 7.69 -16.60 18.25
CA TYR A 83 7.25 -15.21 18.45
C TYR A 83 5.92 -14.91 17.75
N SER A 84 5.76 -15.34 16.51
CA SER A 84 4.50 -15.17 15.76
C SER A 84 3.35 -15.94 16.39
N LEU A 85 3.59 -17.18 16.85
CA LEU A 85 2.56 -17.98 17.52
C LEU A 85 2.14 -17.40 18.87
N ILE A 86 3.07 -16.84 19.67
CA ILE A 86 2.74 -16.15 20.92
C ILE A 86 1.80 -14.97 20.64
N ASN A 87 2.16 -14.09 19.68
CA ASN A 87 1.34 -12.94 19.35
C ASN A 87 -0.04 -13.36 18.80
N PHE A 88 -0.07 -14.37 17.94
CA PHE A 88 -1.30 -14.90 17.38
C PHE A 88 -2.24 -15.46 18.45
N ARG A 89 -1.72 -16.19 19.43
CA ARG A 89 -2.51 -16.73 20.55
C ARG A 89 -3.05 -15.64 21.45
N LYS A 90 -2.26 -14.57 21.72
CA LYS A 90 -2.75 -13.40 22.46
C LYS A 90 -3.93 -12.76 21.72
N MET A 91 -3.75 -12.48 20.43
CA MET A 91 -4.80 -11.92 19.59
C MET A 91 -6.06 -12.82 19.53
N LEU A 92 -5.90 -14.13 19.41
CA LEU A 92 -7.02 -15.08 19.49
C LEU A 92 -7.78 -14.99 20.82
N SER A 93 -7.06 -14.85 21.94
CA SER A 93 -7.68 -14.74 23.26
C SER A 93 -8.50 -13.44 23.40
N GLU A 94 -7.97 -12.33 22.92
CA GLU A 94 -8.66 -11.03 22.90
C GLU A 94 -9.87 -11.04 21.96
N TYR A 95 -9.72 -11.64 20.78
CA TYR A 95 -10.83 -11.90 19.87
C TYR A 95 -11.93 -12.74 20.53
N GLY A 96 -11.55 -13.81 21.24
CA GLY A 96 -12.48 -14.65 21.98
C GLY A 96 -13.25 -13.87 23.05
N CYS A 97 -12.58 -12.98 23.79
CA CYS A 97 -13.25 -12.09 24.75
C CYS A 97 -14.26 -11.15 24.05
N CYS A 98 -13.92 -10.59 22.87
CA CYS A 98 -14.87 -9.79 22.10
C CYS A 98 -16.12 -10.57 21.70
N LEU A 99 -15.94 -11.82 21.24
CA LEU A 99 -17.05 -12.68 20.84
C LEU A 99 -18.00 -12.97 22.00
N LEU A 100 -17.45 -13.22 23.20
CA LEU A 100 -18.26 -13.45 24.41
C LEU A 100 -19.03 -12.20 24.86
N HIS A 101 -18.47 -11.01 24.67
CA HIS A 101 -19.19 -9.75 24.87
C HIS A 101 -20.35 -9.52 23.89
N LEU A 102 -20.33 -10.18 22.74
CA LEU A 102 -21.38 -10.13 21.71
C LEU A 102 -22.31 -11.35 21.73
N ASP A 103 -22.24 -12.20 22.77
CA ASP A 103 -23.00 -13.44 22.92
C ASP A 103 -22.78 -14.45 21.75
N MET A 104 -21.58 -14.40 21.12
CA MET A 104 -21.20 -15.25 19.98
C MET A 104 -20.45 -16.51 20.45
N GLU A 105 -21.05 -17.30 21.30
CA GLU A 105 -20.44 -18.45 22.00
C GLU A 105 -19.89 -19.50 21.03
N GLN A 106 -20.61 -19.81 19.93
CA GLN A 106 -20.17 -20.81 18.97
C GLN A 106 -18.82 -20.45 18.31
N GLU A 107 -18.62 -19.17 17.96
CA GLU A 107 -17.35 -18.71 17.42
C GLU A 107 -16.25 -18.66 18.49
N ALA A 108 -16.61 -18.34 19.72
CA ALA A 108 -15.68 -18.40 20.86
C ALA A 108 -15.16 -19.82 21.12
N MET A 109 -15.98 -20.84 20.93
CA MET A 109 -15.56 -22.25 20.99
C MET A 109 -14.59 -22.62 19.86
N GLU A 110 -14.71 -22.02 18.67
CA GLU A 110 -13.75 -22.19 17.61
C GLU A 110 -12.37 -21.60 17.96
N VAL A 111 -12.35 -20.48 18.72
CA VAL A 111 -11.12 -19.91 19.27
C VAL A 111 -10.44 -20.90 20.22
N CYS A 112 -11.18 -21.61 21.08
CA CYS A 112 -10.59 -22.64 21.95
C CYS A 112 -9.83 -23.69 21.16
N ARG A 113 -10.44 -24.22 20.08
CA ARG A 113 -9.80 -25.22 19.23
C ARG A 113 -8.50 -24.69 18.61
N LYS A 114 -8.51 -23.47 18.07
CA LYS A 114 -7.31 -22.84 17.52
C LYS A 114 -6.22 -22.61 18.55
N LEU A 115 -6.57 -22.28 19.79
CA LEU A 115 -5.63 -22.14 20.89
C LEU A 115 -5.00 -23.49 21.27
N GLU A 116 -5.75 -24.61 21.25
CA GLU A 116 -5.21 -25.95 21.43
C GLU A 116 -4.23 -26.34 20.31
N GLU A 117 -4.62 -26.12 19.05
CA GLU A 117 -3.81 -26.44 17.89
C GLU A 117 -2.47 -25.67 17.83
N THR A 118 -2.46 -24.45 18.33
CA THR A 118 -1.28 -23.55 18.34
C THR A 118 -0.41 -23.67 19.58
N GLY A 119 -0.83 -24.36 20.62
CA GLY A 119 -0.09 -24.59 21.87
C GLY A 119 0.99 -25.68 21.75
N LYS A 120 1.91 -25.54 20.80
CA LYS A 120 2.85 -26.58 20.38
C LYS A 120 4.05 -26.77 21.34
N SER A 121 4.39 -25.84 22.21
CA SER A 121 5.53 -25.91 23.12
C SER A 121 5.25 -25.21 24.45
N GLU A 122 6.01 -25.60 25.49
CA GLU A 122 5.93 -24.99 26.81
C GLU A 122 6.23 -23.48 26.77
N GLU A 123 7.16 -23.05 25.94
CA GLU A 123 7.52 -21.63 25.76
C GLU A 123 6.34 -20.80 25.21
N ILE A 124 5.60 -21.34 24.25
CA ILE A 124 4.41 -20.71 23.69
C ILE A 124 3.30 -20.64 24.74
N ILE A 125 3.09 -21.73 25.49
CA ILE A 125 2.07 -21.79 26.55
C ILE A 125 2.38 -20.77 27.64
N GLN A 126 3.59 -20.72 28.13
CA GLN A 126 4.02 -19.77 29.15
C GLN A 126 3.94 -18.32 28.66
N GLY A 127 4.35 -18.03 27.42
CA GLY A 127 4.29 -16.71 26.82
C GLY A 127 2.86 -16.18 26.57
N THR A 128 1.84 -17.02 26.69
CA THR A 128 0.43 -16.66 26.46
C THR A 128 -0.47 -16.94 27.66
N ARG A 129 0.11 -17.37 28.78
CA ARG A 129 -0.62 -17.87 29.94
C ARG A 129 -1.65 -16.86 30.49
N LEU A 130 -1.31 -15.58 30.57
CA LEU A 130 -2.21 -14.55 31.05
C LEU A 130 -3.40 -14.40 30.11
N ALA A 131 -3.18 -14.07 28.83
CA ALA A 131 -4.21 -13.82 27.84
C ALA A 131 -5.19 -15.00 27.70
N VAL A 132 -4.65 -16.21 27.59
CA VAL A 132 -5.44 -17.44 27.44
C VAL A 132 -6.30 -17.71 28.65
N ASN A 133 -5.77 -17.55 29.87
CA ASN A 133 -6.57 -17.77 31.09
C ASN A 133 -7.62 -16.68 31.32
N VAL A 134 -7.34 -15.44 30.92
CA VAL A 134 -8.36 -14.37 30.93
C VAL A 134 -9.50 -14.73 29.98
N PHE A 135 -9.24 -15.18 28.77
CA PHE A 135 -10.28 -15.63 27.83
C PHE A 135 -11.07 -16.81 28.40
N PHE A 136 -10.42 -17.85 28.92
CA PHE A 136 -11.13 -19.00 29.54
C PHE A 136 -11.92 -18.62 30.78
N THR A 137 -11.54 -17.57 31.51
CA THR A 137 -12.34 -17.02 32.60
C THR A 137 -13.67 -16.50 32.08
N TYR A 138 -13.67 -15.67 31.05
CA TYR A 138 -14.88 -15.15 30.41
C TYR A 138 -15.76 -16.26 29.82
N LEU A 139 -15.13 -17.24 29.18
CA LEU A 139 -15.85 -18.39 28.62
C LEU A 139 -16.52 -19.24 29.68
N ALA A 140 -15.81 -19.59 30.74
CA ALA A 140 -16.37 -20.38 31.83
C ALA A 140 -17.51 -19.62 32.56
N GLU A 141 -17.42 -18.30 32.65
CA GLU A 141 -18.49 -17.46 33.21
C GLU A 141 -19.73 -17.45 32.31
N SER A 142 -19.57 -17.34 30.97
CA SER A 142 -20.69 -17.40 30.02
C SER A 142 -21.41 -18.75 30.05
N GLU A 143 -20.67 -19.84 30.26
CA GLU A 143 -21.22 -21.20 30.45
C GLU A 143 -21.83 -21.43 31.85
N GLY A 144 -21.72 -20.49 32.78
CA GLY A 144 -22.18 -20.63 34.16
C GLY A 144 -21.29 -21.50 35.06
N HIS A 145 -20.08 -21.82 34.62
CA HIS A 145 -19.12 -22.68 35.34
C HIS A 145 -18.21 -21.89 36.27
N ARG A 146 -18.78 -21.36 37.37
CA ARG A 146 -18.07 -20.45 38.31
C ARG A 146 -16.79 -21.01 38.90
N GLU A 147 -16.75 -22.31 39.24
CA GLU A 147 -15.53 -22.94 39.77
C GLU A 147 -14.39 -22.94 38.75
N LYS A 148 -14.68 -23.27 37.49
CA LYS A 148 -13.71 -23.21 36.41
C LYS A 148 -13.22 -21.77 36.15
N ALA A 149 -14.15 -20.79 36.16
CA ALA A 149 -13.79 -19.39 36.03
C ALA A 149 -12.83 -18.96 37.16
N ALA A 150 -13.10 -19.34 38.41
CA ALA A 150 -12.21 -19.07 39.53
C ALA A 150 -10.81 -19.73 39.37
N ASP A 151 -10.76 -20.95 38.82
CA ASP A 151 -9.48 -21.64 38.55
C ASP A 151 -8.67 -20.89 37.47
N HIS A 152 -9.33 -20.45 36.40
CA HIS A 152 -8.65 -19.69 35.34
C HIS A 152 -8.18 -18.33 35.84
N VAL A 153 -8.96 -17.64 36.67
CA VAL A 153 -8.54 -16.39 37.31
C VAL A 153 -7.29 -16.62 38.17
N ARG A 154 -7.26 -17.67 39.00
CA ARG A 154 -6.04 -18.00 39.77
C ARG A 154 -4.82 -18.24 38.87
N GLN A 155 -5.01 -18.95 37.75
CA GLN A 155 -3.91 -19.14 36.77
C GLN A 155 -3.47 -17.83 36.12
N ALA A 156 -4.40 -16.92 35.88
CA ALA A 156 -4.06 -15.58 35.35
C ALA A 156 -3.27 -14.77 36.40
N VAL A 157 -3.67 -14.77 37.66
CA VAL A 157 -2.91 -14.09 38.73
C VAL A 157 -1.52 -14.68 38.93
N MET A 158 -1.36 -16.01 38.91
CA MET A 158 -0.04 -16.64 38.92
C MET A 158 0.82 -16.23 37.72
N ALA A 159 0.20 -16.02 36.53
CA ALA A 159 0.93 -15.52 35.37
C ALA A 159 1.38 -14.06 35.56
N LEU A 160 0.63 -13.23 36.28
CA LEU A 160 1.05 -11.87 36.66
C LEU A 160 2.28 -11.90 37.59
N GLU A 161 2.35 -12.84 38.54
CA GLU A 161 3.52 -12.97 39.43
C GLU A 161 4.80 -13.26 38.67
N ASP A 162 4.75 -14.21 37.71
CA ASP A 162 5.87 -14.63 36.90
C ASP A 162 6.28 -13.61 35.82
N MET A 163 5.43 -12.63 35.55
CA MET A 163 5.60 -11.67 34.47
C MET A 163 6.72 -10.67 34.76
N ARG A 164 7.58 -10.44 33.76
CA ARG A 164 8.70 -9.49 33.84
C ARG A 164 8.36 -8.08 33.40
N GLN A 165 7.44 -7.93 32.44
CA GLN A 165 7.09 -6.64 31.83
C GLN A 165 5.57 -6.50 31.70
N VAL A 166 4.99 -5.52 32.41
CA VAL A 166 3.55 -5.25 32.36
C VAL A 166 3.11 -4.64 31.02
N SER A 167 4.01 -3.89 30.37
CA SER A 167 3.71 -3.22 29.09
C SER A 167 3.45 -4.22 27.95
N SER A 168 4.02 -5.44 28.00
CA SER A 168 3.80 -6.47 26.97
C SER A 168 2.48 -7.21 27.10
N GLU A 169 1.78 -7.07 28.23
CA GLU A 169 0.54 -7.75 28.57
C GLU A 169 -0.59 -6.75 28.91
N TYR A 170 -0.44 -5.50 28.47
CA TYR A 170 -1.30 -4.40 28.87
C TYR A 170 -2.79 -4.71 28.64
N ASP A 171 -3.14 -5.21 27.44
CA ASP A 171 -4.54 -5.48 27.07
C ASP A 171 -5.12 -6.64 27.88
N SER A 172 -4.36 -7.72 28.08
CA SER A 172 -4.77 -8.85 28.94
C SER A 172 -4.95 -8.43 30.41
N ILE A 173 -4.10 -7.52 30.90
CA ILE A 173 -4.24 -6.94 32.25
C ILE A 173 -5.53 -6.11 32.33
N GLN A 174 -5.82 -5.27 31.34
CA GLN A 174 -7.07 -4.49 31.31
C GLN A 174 -8.30 -5.38 31.33
N ASN A 175 -8.29 -6.45 30.54
CA ASN A 175 -9.39 -7.43 30.50
C ASN A 175 -9.59 -8.11 31.86
N LEU A 176 -8.51 -8.50 32.55
CA LEU A 176 -8.58 -9.08 33.86
C LEU A 176 -9.14 -8.10 34.92
N LEU A 177 -8.67 -6.86 34.92
CA LEU A 177 -9.15 -5.80 35.78
C LEU A 177 -10.65 -5.53 35.59
N GLN A 178 -11.11 -5.43 34.34
CA GLN A 178 -12.53 -5.27 34.02
C GLN A 178 -13.39 -6.43 34.55
N TYR A 179 -12.92 -7.67 34.40
CA TYR A 179 -13.60 -8.85 34.94
C TYR A 179 -13.74 -8.76 36.47
N VAL A 180 -12.64 -8.44 37.15
CA VAL A 180 -12.65 -8.39 38.63
C VAL A 180 -13.49 -7.23 39.16
N GLU A 181 -13.48 -6.07 38.50
CA GLU A 181 -14.38 -4.95 38.81
C GLU A 181 -15.86 -5.37 38.67
N LYS A 182 -16.21 -6.08 37.58
CA LYS A 182 -17.57 -6.55 37.31
C LYS A 182 -18.05 -7.56 38.37
N THR A 183 -17.16 -8.43 38.83
CA THR A 183 -17.51 -9.43 39.87
C THR A 183 -17.58 -8.85 41.29
N GLY A 184 -16.97 -7.70 41.52
CA GLY A 184 -16.92 -7.05 42.85
C GLY A 184 -16.07 -7.80 43.86
N ASN A 185 -15.19 -8.71 43.44
CA ASN A 185 -14.32 -9.48 44.34
C ASN A 185 -13.12 -8.61 44.79
N THR A 186 -13.29 -7.94 45.95
CA THR A 186 -12.28 -7.01 46.48
C THR A 186 -11.02 -7.70 46.99
N GLU A 187 -11.08 -8.95 47.47
CA GLU A 187 -9.90 -9.70 47.90
C GLU A 187 -9.00 -10.03 46.69
N LEU A 188 -9.60 -10.54 45.64
CA LEU A 188 -8.89 -10.82 44.37
C LEU A 188 -8.33 -9.54 43.73
N LEU A 189 -9.11 -8.45 43.77
CA LEU A 189 -8.62 -7.17 43.26
C LEU A 189 -7.39 -6.70 44.03
N GLN A 190 -7.41 -6.81 45.36
CA GLN A 190 -6.26 -6.44 46.20
C GLN A 190 -5.01 -7.26 45.87
N GLU A 191 -5.14 -8.58 45.68
CA GLU A 191 -4.05 -9.48 45.28
C GLU A 191 -3.43 -9.03 43.94
N ILE A 192 -4.27 -8.73 42.94
CA ILE A 192 -3.82 -8.25 41.64
C ILE A 192 -3.11 -6.90 41.76
N LEU A 193 -3.65 -5.95 42.54
CA LEU A 193 -3.06 -4.64 42.76
C LEU A 193 -1.71 -4.75 43.46
N ASP A 194 -1.58 -5.60 44.49
CA ASP A 194 -0.32 -5.83 45.20
C ASP A 194 0.77 -6.42 44.29
N CYS A 195 0.37 -7.21 43.29
CA CYS A 195 1.28 -7.76 42.29
C CYS A 195 1.69 -6.71 41.22
N LEU A 196 0.73 -5.92 40.69
CA LEU A 196 0.96 -5.06 39.55
C LEU A 196 1.54 -3.68 39.87
N GLU A 197 1.16 -3.07 41.02
CA GLU A 197 1.64 -1.71 41.37
C GLU A 197 3.17 -1.61 41.44
N PRO A 198 3.92 -2.53 42.09
CA PRO A 198 5.38 -2.49 42.10
C PRO A 198 5.99 -2.62 40.70
N LYS A 199 5.42 -3.48 39.86
CA LYS A 199 5.89 -3.71 38.49
C LYS A 199 5.65 -2.49 37.61
N ALA A 200 4.46 -1.89 37.68
CA ALA A 200 4.12 -0.66 36.97
C ALA A 200 5.02 0.50 37.36
N ALA A 201 5.36 0.60 38.67
CA ALA A 201 6.27 1.62 39.19
C ALA A 201 7.72 1.42 38.65
N ILE A 202 8.23 0.18 38.65
CA ILE A 202 9.55 -0.15 38.12
C ILE A 202 9.66 0.18 36.61
N GLU A 203 8.62 -0.11 35.84
CA GLU A 203 8.56 0.21 34.39
C GLU A 203 8.26 1.68 34.13
N GLN A 204 8.01 2.48 35.15
CA GLN A 204 7.57 3.87 35.05
C GLN A 204 6.30 4.04 34.19
N ASN A 205 5.45 3.00 34.15
CA ASN A 205 4.16 3.05 33.46
C ASN A 205 3.14 3.83 34.33
N ARG A 206 3.22 5.15 34.22
CA ARG A 206 2.43 6.08 35.04
C ARG A 206 0.93 5.93 34.81
N SER A 207 0.51 5.68 33.57
CA SER A 207 -0.91 5.51 33.20
C SER A 207 -1.51 4.31 33.90
N LEU A 208 -0.84 3.15 33.83
CA LEU A 208 -1.27 1.94 34.52
C LEU A 208 -1.24 2.14 36.05
N LEU A 209 -0.15 2.73 36.58
CA LEU A 209 -0.03 2.95 38.01
C LEU A 209 -1.13 3.87 38.57
N LEU A 210 -1.49 4.93 37.86
CA LEU A 210 -2.64 5.80 38.23
C LEU A 210 -3.96 5.01 38.26
N GLN A 211 -4.18 4.17 37.28
CA GLN A 211 -5.38 3.33 37.23
C GLN A 211 -5.42 2.35 38.40
N LEU A 212 -4.33 1.65 38.70
CA LEU A 212 -4.25 0.70 39.80
C LEU A 212 -4.48 1.38 41.16
N LEU A 213 -3.83 2.54 41.39
CA LEU A 213 -4.03 3.34 42.60
C LEU A 213 -5.48 3.83 42.74
N LEU A 214 -6.11 4.24 41.63
CA LEU A 214 -7.51 4.65 41.63
C LEU A 214 -8.42 3.48 42.01
N LEU A 215 -8.20 2.27 41.47
CA LEU A 215 -8.93 1.07 41.81
C LEU A 215 -8.76 0.71 43.30
N ARG A 216 -7.53 0.78 43.82
CA ARG A 216 -7.23 0.56 45.23
C ARG A 216 -8.00 1.54 46.14
N LEU A 217 -7.91 2.83 45.85
CA LEU A 217 -8.61 3.86 46.65
C LEU A 217 -10.13 3.69 46.57
N ARG A 218 -10.68 3.26 45.45
CA ARG A 218 -12.12 3.13 45.20
C ARG A 218 -12.70 1.89 45.84
N TYR A 219 -12.06 0.75 45.72
CA TYR A 219 -12.63 -0.54 46.08
C TYR A 219 -12.02 -1.20 47.30
N CYS A 220 -10.77 -0.89 47.65
CA CYS A 220 -10.06 -1.50 48.76
C CYS A 220 -9.90 -0.57 49.97
N SER A 221 -10.42 0.65 49.91
CA SER A 221 -10.24 1.66 50.98
C SER A 221 -10.75 1.19 52.36
N ALA A 222 -11.77 0.32 52.41
CA ALA A 222 -12.30 -0.21 53.67
C ALA A 222 -11.35 -1.18 54.40
N GLN A 223 -10.41 -1.79 53.68
CA GLN A 223 -9.40 -2.71 54.22
C GLN A 223 -8.07 -2.00 54.53
N MET A 224 -7.91 -0.74 54.16
CA MET A 224 -6.69 0.04 54.34
C MET A 224 -6.69 0.74 55.71
N SER A 225 -5.50 0.83 56.32
CA SER A 225 -5.29 1.77 57.44
C SER A 225 -5.34 3.22 56.93
N ILE A 226 -5.55 4.16 57.84
CA ILE A 226 -5.55 5.60 57.49
C ILE A 226 -4.22 6.03 56.85
N GLU A 227 -3.12 5.45 57.30
CA GLU A 227 -1.79 5.76 56.79
C GLU A 227 -1.58 5.22 55.37
N GLU A 228 -1.98 4.00 55.08
CA GLU A 228 -1.95 3.40 53.75
C GLU A 228 -2.82 4.15 52.75
N PHE A 229 -4.05 4.53 53.19
CA PHE A 229 -4.93 5.35 52.36
C PHE A 229 -4.31 6.72 52.02
N ARG A 230 -3.75 7.39 53.06
CA ARG A 230 -3.09 8.68 52.89
C ARG A 230 -1.92 8.56 51.91
N GLN A 231 -1.04 7.56 52.05
CA GLN A 231 0.12 7.34 51.19
C GLN A 231 -0.30 7.03 49.74
N ALA A 232 -1.30 6.19 49.54
CA ALA A 232 -1.83 5.87 48.21
C ALA A 232 -2.44 7.12 47.55
N ALA A 233 -3.20 7.92 48.28
CA ALA A 233 -3.79 9.15 47.78
C ALA A 233 -2.74 10.20 47.44
N GLU A 234 -1.74 10.42 48.31
CA GLU A 234 -0.61 11.33 48.03
C GLU A 234 0.16 10.90 46.79
N THR A 235 0.45 9.61 46.68
CA THR A 235 1.13 9.05 45.49
C THR A 235 0.32 9.26 44.21
N PHE A 236 -0.99 9.00 44.27
CA PHE A 236 -1.91 9.24 43.15
C PHE A 236 -1.91 10.69 42.71
N PHE A 237 -2.07 11.63 43.62
CA PHE A 237 -2.09 13.06 43.29
C PHE A 237 -0.75 13.54 42.75
N HIS A 238 0.36 13.12 43.33
CA HIS A 238 1.70 13.48 42.84
C HIS A 238 1.99 12.98 41.43
N ILE A 239 1.62 11.71 41.15
CA ILE A 239 1.76 11.15 39.79
C ILE A 239 0.82 11.85 38.83
N LYS A 240 -0.41 12.16 39.23
CA LYS A 240 -1.39 12.84 38.39
C LYS A 240 -0.95 14.24 38.01
N GLU A 241 -0.50 15.07 38.96
CA GLU A 241 0.04 16.41 38.67
C GLU A 241 1.25 16.35 37.70
N SER A 242 2.17 15.41 37.95
CA SER A 242 3.32 15.23 37.06
C SER A 242 2.94 14.67 35.68
N SER A 243 1.86 13.85 35.58
CA SER A 243 1.32 13.34 34.32
C SER A 243 0.66 14.42 33.48
N GLU A 244 -0.15 15.29 34.08
CA GLU A 244 -0.79 16.41 33.36
C GLU A 244 0.24 17.34 32.71
N MET A 245 1.35 17.61 33.41
CA MET A 245 2.45 18.42 32.86
C MET A 245 3.22 17.68 31.75
N ILE A 246 3.38 16.34 31.87
CA ILE A 246 4.02 15.51 30.87
C ILE A 246 3.11 15.30 29.66
N GLU A 247 1.81 15.06 29.87
CA GLU A 247 0.81 14.94 28.80
C GLU A 247 0.77 16.20 27.94
N SER A 248 0.81 17.40 28.56
CA SER A 248 0.90 18.66 27.85
C SER A 248 2.17 18.75 26.99
N ASN A 249 3.33 18.37 27.52
CA ASN A 249 4.58 18.34 26.76
C ASN A 249 4.59 17.25 25.68
N GLN A 250 4.01 16.09 25.95
CA GLN A 250 3.88 15.01 24.99
C GLN A 250 2.95 15.39 23.83
N VAL A 251 1.82 16.03 24.12
CA VAL A 251 0.91 16.56 23.09
C VAL A 251 1.64 17.58 22.21
N MET A 252 2.43 18.49 22.79
CA MET A 252 3.23 19.45 22.03
C MET A 252 4.28 18.75 21.16
N TYR A 253 4.99 17.77 21.70
CA TYR A 253 5.96 16.96 20.95
C TYR A 253 5.30 16.18 19.81
N MET A 254 4.14 15.55 20.07
CA MET A 254 3.37 14.82 19.07
C MET A 254 2.84 15.74 17.96
N LEU A 255 2.40 16.96 18.31
CA LEU A 255 1.99 17.96 17.32
C LEU A 255 3.18 18.40 16.46
N GLU A 256 4.36 18.56 17.03
CA GLU A 256 5.57 18.89 16.29
C GLU A 256 6.02 17.73 15.38
N LEU A 257 5.97 16.49 15.87
CA LEU A 257 6.26 15.29 15.07
C LEU A 257 5.27 15.13 13.91
N ARG A 258 3.97 15.37 14.17
CA ARG A 258 2.93 15.40 13.13
C ARG A 258 3.23 16.43 12.04
N LYS A 259 3.64 17.64 12.45
CA LYS A 259 4.03 18.72 11.53
C LYS A 259 5.22 18.33 10.64
N ARG A 260 6.24 17.71 11.25
CA ARG A 260 7.43 17.21 10.53
C ARG A 260 7.07 16.08 9.55
N LEU A 261 6.19 15.17 9.95
CA LEU A 261 5.71 14.11 9.10
C LEU A 261 4.93 14.64 7.90
N GLN A 262 4.01 15.58 8.11
CA GLN A 262 3.27 16.23 7.03
C GLN A 262 4.19 16.95 6.05
N ALA A 263 5.20 17.67 6.56
CA ALA A 263 6.19 18.34 5.72
C ALA A 263 7.02 17.33 4.87
N ALA A 264 7.44 16.22 5.48
CA ALA A 264 8.17 15.16 4.78
C ALA A 264 7.32 14.47 3.69
N GLU A 265 6.03 14.24 3.96
CA GLU A 265 5.09 13.70 2.98
C GLU A 265 4.89 14.63 1.78
N GLU A 266 4.75 15.92 2.04
CA GLU A 266 4.58 16.94 1.01
C GLU A 266 5.83 17.05 0.13
N GLU A 267 7.00 17.06 0.75
CA GLU A 267 8.29 17.03 0.04
C GLU A 267 8.44 15.76 -0.82
N GLN A 268 8.08 14.60 -0.30
CA GLN A 268 8.11 13.33 -1.05
C GLN A 268 7.13 13.34 -2.24
N ARG A 269 5.94 13.92 -2.06
CA ARG A 269 4.96 14.10 -3.15
C ARG A 269 5.51 15.01 -4.23
N GLU A 270 6.13 16.12 -3.86
CA GLU A 270 6.74 17.05 -4.81
C GLU A 270 7.92 16.40 -5.57
N GLN A 271 8.79 15.70 -4.86
CA GLN A 271 9.90 14.96 -5.49
C GLN A 271 9.38 13.90 -6.47
N THR A 272 8.31 13.16 -6.10
CA THR A 272 7.70 12.17 -6.99
C THR A 272 7.09 12.81 -8.23
N LYS A 273 6.37 13.94 -8.08
CA LYS A 273 5.82 14.70 -9.22
C LYS A 273 6.94 15.22 -10.12
N LYS A 274 8.00 15.77 -9.53
CA LYS A 274 9.15 16.29 -10.27
C LYS A 274 9.87 15.16 -11.03
N ARG A 275 10.06 14.00 -10.40
CA ARG A 275 10.66 12.82 -11.03
C ARG A 275 9.81 12.32 -12.20
N ASN A 276 8.49 12.21 -12.03
CA ASN A 276 7.60 11.76 -13.09
C ASN A 276 7.56 12.74 -14.26
N LYS A 277 7.60 14.05 -13.97
CA LYS A 277 7.70 15.08 -15.01
C LYS A 277 9.01 14.98 -15.80
N LEU A 278 10.13 14.78 -15.10
CA LEU A 278 11.44 14.61 -15.75
C LEU A 278 11.50 13.32 -16.59
N LEU A 279 10.91 12.23 -16.11
CA LEU A 279 10.80 10.98 -16.87
C LEU A 279 9.96 11.20 -18.13
N TYR A 280 8.81 11.83 -18.02
CA TYR A 280 7.96 12.14 -19.17
C TYR A 280 8.69 13.01 -20.19
N GLN A 281 9.36 14.08 -19.77
CA GLN A 281 10.17 14.94 -20.65
C GLN A 281 11.35 14.20 -21.29
N SER A 282 11.94 13.23 -20.59
CA SER A 282 13.02 12.40 -21.13
C SER A 282 12.55 11.39 -22.16
N GLU A 283 11.28 10.99 -22.13
CA GLU A 283 10.73 9.93 -23.00
C GLU A 283 9.85 10.45 -24.13
N HIS A 284 9.31 11.66 -24.00
CA HIS A 284 8.39 12.23 -24.98
C HIS A 284 8.98 13.46 -25.72
N ASP A 285 8.46 13.70 -26.91
CA ASP A 285 8.72 14.91 -27.69
C ASP A 285 7.84 16.06 -27.17
N GLU A 286 8.43 17.21 -26.90
CA GLU A 286 7.74 18.34 -26.26
C GLU A 286 6.62 18.95 -27.13
N LEU A 287 6.74 18.91 -28.45
CA LEU A 287 5.76 19.49 -29.37
C LEU A 287 4.54 18.57 -29.53
N THR A 288 4.79 17.27 -29.69
CA THR A 288 3.74 16.32 -30.09
C THR A 288 3.21 15.48 -28.94
N GLY A 289 3.99 15.35 -27.86
CA GLY A 289 3.70 14.43 -26.76
C GLY A 289 3.78 12.95 -27.14
N LEU A 290 4.27 12.61 -28.35
CA LEU A 290 4.63 11.26 -28.74
C LEU A 290 5.94 10.85 -28.07
N TYR A 291 6.28 9.57 -28.09
CA TYR A 291 7.61 9.14 -27.67
C TYR A 291 8.69 9.79 -28.54
N ASN A 292 9.83 10.13 -27.94
CA ASN A 292 10.95 10.69 -28.65
C ASN A 292 11.87 9.59 -29.23
N LYS A 293 12.79 9.96 -30.10
CA LYS A 293 13.76 9.06 -30.74
C LYS A 293 14.55 8.21 -29.74
N ARG A 294 14.91 8.77 -28.58
CA ARG A 294 15.69 8.05 -27.57
C ARG A 294 14.88 6.91 -26.93
N SER A 295 13.64 7.19 -26.63
CA SER A 295 12.70 6.21 -26.06
C SER A 295 12.36 5.12 -27.09
N LEU A 296 12.17 5.52 -28.35
CA LEU A 296 11.93 4.61 -29.47
C LEU A 296 13.07 3.61 -29.65
N ASN A 297 14.33 4.06 -29.64
CA ASN A 297 15.46 3.16 -29.86
C ASN A 297 15.55 2.06 -28.79
N ARG A 298 15.27 2.41 -27.52
CA ARG A 298 15.25 1.44 -26.43
C ARG A 298 14.09 0.45 -26.59
N TYR A 299 12.91 0.95 -26.90
CA TYR A 299 11.73 0.12 -27.10
C TYR A 299 11.89 -0.86 -28.28
N LEU A 300 12.47 -0.39 -29.37
CA LEU A 300 12.71 -1.21 -30.56
C LEU A 300 13.63 -2.40 -30.30
N GLU A 301 14.69 -2.24 -29.52
CA GLU A 301 15.61 -3.32 -29.16
C GLU A 301 14.87 -4.39 -28.35
N ASP A 302 14.10 -3.97 -27.32
CA ASP A 302 13.39 -4.88 -26.44
C ASP A 302 12.27 -5.64 -27.20
N VAL A 303 11.48 -4.94 -28.03
CA VAL A 303 10.36 -5.55 -28.74
C VAL A 303 10.82 -6.44 -29.90
N PHE A 304 11.91 -6.09 -30.56
CA PHE A 304 12.49 -6.92 -31.63
C PHE A 304 12.91 -8.29 -31.10
N GLU A 305 13.64 -8.32 -29.98
CA GLU A 305 14.04 -9.57 -29.35
C GLU A 305 12.84 -10.37 -28.82
N ALA A 306 11.82 -9.69 -28.30
CA ALA A 306 10.58 -10.35 -27.87
C ALA A 306 9.82 -11.01 -29.04
N CYS A 307 9.65 -10.29 -30.16
CA CYS A 307 8.99 -10.84 -31.36
C CYS A 307 9.80 -11.99 -31.98
N LYS A 308 11.14 -11.88 -31.99
CA LYS A 308 12.03 -12.94 -32.47
C LYS A 308 11.92 -14.21 -31.64
N LEU A 309 11.94 -14.09 -30.31
CA LEU A 309 11.85 -15.22 -29.37
C LEU A 309 10.49 -15.94 -29.48
N ASN A 310 9.42 -15.18 -29.66
CA ASN A 310 8.05 -15.71 -29.72
C ASN A 310 7.58 -16.03 -31.16
N GLU A 311 8.44 -15.90 -32.18
CA GLU A 311 8.11 -16.09 -33.60
C GLU A 311 6.87 -15.29 -34.04
N LYS A 312 6.80 -14.01 -33.56
CA LYS A 312 5.71 -13.08 -33.88
C LYS A 312 6.13 -12.05 -34.91
N GLU A 313 5.16 -11.60 -35.70
CA GLU A 313 5.41 -10.50 -36.66
C GLU A 313 5.70 -9.19 -35.93
N LEU A 314 6.60 -8.39 -36.50
CA LEU A 314 6.91 -7.03 -36.12
C LEU A 314 6.68 -6.12 -37.33
N GLY A 315 5.69 -5.24 -37.22
CA GLY A 315 5.45 -4.18 -38.17
C GLY A 315 6.17 -2.89 -37.77
N ILE A 316 6.82 -2.21 -38.74
CA ILE A 316 7.37 -0.87 -38.58
C ILE A 316 6.90 -0.01 -39.72
N LEU A 317 6.35 1.18 -39.45
CA LEU A 317 6.07 2.22 -40.40
C LEU A 317 7.02 3.38 -40.17
N PHE A 318 7.67 3.83 -41.26
CA PHE A 318 8.41 5.08 -41.29
C PHE A 318 7.62 6.09 -42.13
N LEU A 319 7.38 7.28 -41.57
CA LEU A 319 6.50 8.29 -42.14
C LEU A 319 7.22 9.64 -42.22
N ASP A 320 6.86 10.40 -43.22
CA ASP A 320 7.41 11.76 -43.42
C ASP A 320 6.34 12.66 -44.09
N ILE A 321 6.32 13.91 -43.67
CA ILE A 321 5.36 14.90 -44.19
C ILE A 321 5.82 15.39 -45.56
N ASP A 322 4.98 15.24 -46.57
CA ASP A 322 5.28 15.64 -47.92
C ASP A 322 5.35 17.18 -48.04
N TYR A 323 6.39 17.67 -48.72
CA TYR A 323 6.60 19.09 -48.97
C TYR A 323 6.58 19.95 -47.68
N PHE A 324 7.09 19.42 -46.58
CA PHE A 324 7.09 20.10 -45.29
C PHE A 324 7.92 21.38 -45.29
N LYS A 325 9.05 21.36 -46.00
CA LYS A 325 9.86 22.57 -46.16
C LYS A 325 9.08 23.70 -46.87
N GLN A 326 8.36 23.40 -47.94
CA GLN A 326 7.51 24.36 -48.65
C GLN A 326 6.39 24.91 -47.78
N LEU A 327 5.76 24.06 -46.95
CA LEU A 327 4.79 24.48 -45.98
C LEU A 327 5.39 25.53 -45.01
N ASN A 328 6.57 25.25 -44.46
CA ASN A 328 7.27 26.19 -43.57
C ASN A 328 7.68 27.49 -44.29
N ASP A 329 8.21 27.37 -45.49
CA ASP A 329 8.69 28.52 -46.27
C ASP A 329 7.53 29.47 -46.63
N ARG A 330 6.35 28.92 -46.92
CA ARG A 330 5.15 29.70 -47.27
C ARG A 330 4.36 30.27 -46.09
N TYR A 331 4.13 29.45 -45.06
CA TYR A 331 3.19 29.78 -43.98
C TYR A 331 3.89 30.02 -42.63
N GLY A 332 5.22 29.85 -42.57
CA GLY A 332 6.02 29.99 -41.37
C GLY A 332 6.03 28.73 -40.47
N HIS A 333 7.02 28.64 -39.57
CA HIS A 333 7.23 27.48 -38.70
C HIS A 333 6.01 27.16 -37.79
N GLY A 334 5.25 28.15 -37.36
CA GLY A 334 4.04 27.90 -36.57
C GLY A 334 2.98 27.05 -37.28
N LYS A 335 2.85 27.19 -38.63
CA LYS A 335 1.97 26.34 -39.43
C LYS A 335 2.57 24.96 -39.65
N GLY A 336 3.89 24.85 -39.75
CA GLY A 336 4.58 23.57 -39.75
C GLY A 336 4.36 22.80 -38.43
N ASP A 337 4.47 23.48 -37.29
CA ASP A 337 4.19 22.89 -35.97
C ASP A 337 2.74 22.41 -35.85
N GLU A 338 1.78 23.17 -36.38
CA GLU A 338 0.37 22.75 -36.47
C GLU A 338 0.23 21.46 -37.31
N GLY A 339 0.95 21.38 -38.43
CA GLY A 339 0.99 20.17 -39.25
C GLY A 339 1.56 18.96 -38.52
N ILE A 340 2.69 19.14 -37.86
CA ILE A 340 3.31 18.10 -37.01
C ILE A 340 2.35 17.62 -35.93
N CYS A 341 1.68 18.53 -35.21
CA CYS A 341 0.72 18.18 -34.17
C CYS A 341 -0.48 17.42 -34.75
N ALA A 342 -1.02 17.83 -35.89
CA ALA A 342 -2.13 17.14 -36.54
C ALA A 342 -1.76 15.69 -36.95
N VAL A 343 -0.55 15.48 -37.47
CA VAL A 343 -0.02 14.14 -37.74
C VAL A 343 0.08 13.32 -36.46
N ALA A 344 0.63 13.90 -35.40
CA ALA A 344 0.77 13.23 -34.10
C ALA A 344 -0.58 12.84 -33.49
N ASP A 345 -1.56 13.72 -33.53
CA ASP A 345 -2.91 13.45 -32.98
C ASP A 345 -3.65 12.40 -33.81
N THR A 346 -3.46 12.40 -35.13
CA THR A 346 -4.01 11.37 -36.02
C THR A 346 -3.36 10.01 -35.76
N LEU A 347 -2.05 9.98 -35.55
CA LEU A 347 -1.31 8.78 -35.18
C LEU A 347 -1.82 8.18 -33.84
N LYS A 348 -1.96 9.00 -32.81
CA LYS A 348 -2.53 8.55 -31.50
C LYS A 348 -3.92 7.97 -31.64
N ARG A 349 -4.75 8.52 -32.50
CA ARG A 349 -6.12 8.07 -32.72
C ARG A 349 -6.18 6.74 -33.49
N ILE A 350 -5.30 6.54 -34.45
CA ILE A 350 -5.32 5.36 -35.33
C ILE A 350 -4.54 4.18 -34.72
N PHE A 351 -3.48 4.47 -33.98
CA PHE A 351 -2.62 3.50 -33.33
C PHE A 351 -2.63 3.61 -31.79
N PRO A 352 -3.80 3.47 -31.13
CA PRO A 352 -3.91 3.70 -29.68
C PRO A 352 -3.19 2.66 -28.82
N GLU A 353 -2.96 1.46 -29.38
CA GLU A 353 -2.29 0.34 -28.68
C GLU A 353 -0.85 0.10 -29.18
N ASP A 354 -0.42 0.81 -30.20
CA ASP A 354 0.89 0.64 -30.79
C ASP A 354 1.87 1.73 -30.32
N TYR A 355 3.16 1.50 -30.50
CA TYR A 355 4.16 2.45 -30.04
C TYR A 355 4.44 3.50 -31.13
N VAL A 356 4.09 4.73 -30.84
CA VAL A 356 4.19 5.85 -31.79
C VAL A 356 5.22 6.86 -31.31
N ALA A 357 6.18 7.21 -32.17
CA ALA A 357 7.27 8.11 -31.86
C ALA A 357 7.50 9.17 -32.95
N ARG A 358 7.96 10.34 -32.52
CA ARG A 358 8.56 11.32 -33.43
C ARG A 358 10.07 11.04 -33.55
N TYR A 359 10.53 10.72 -34.77
CA TYR A 359 11.90 10.37 -35.00
C TYR A 359 12.79 11.60 -35.14
N GLY A 360 12.28 12.67 -35.74
CA GLY A 360 12.93 13.96 -35.84
C GLY A 360 12.28 14.84 -36.92
N GLY A 361 12.29 16.16 -36.74
CA GLY A 361 11.71 17.06 -37.72
C GLY A 361 10.26 16.74 -38.06
N ASP A 362 10.04 16.32 -39.30
CA ASP A 362 8.77 15.91 -39.90
C ASP A 362 8.61 14.37 -40.03
N GLU A 363 9.52 13.61 -39.41
CA GLU A 363 9.56 12.15 -39.47
C GLU A 363 8.94 11.50 -38.22
N PHE A 364 8.16 10.44 -38.45
CA PHE A 364 7.52 9.66 -37.41
C PHE A 364 7.71 8.17 -37.64
N LEU A 365 7.62 7.39 -36.55
CA LEU A 365 7.62 5.94 -36.60
C LEU A 365 6.44 5.38 -35.80
N VAL A 366 5.91 4.27 -36.34
CA VAL A 366 4.95 3.40 -35.62
C VAL A 366 5.58 2.02 -35.55
N VAL A 367 5.59 1.44 -34.34
CA VAL A 367 6.06 0.07 -34.08
C VAL A 367 4.88 -0.75 -33.64
N MET A 368 4.60 -1.82 -34.34
CA MET A 368 3.38 -2.65 -34.21
C MET A 368 3.81 -4.11 -33.92
N PRO A 369 4.07 -4.45 -32.64
CA PRO A 369 4.39 -5.83 -32.28
C PRO A 369 3.15 -6.72 -32.38
N GLU A 370 3.37 -7.96 -32.85
CA GLU A 370 2.34 -9.00 -32.99
C GLU A 370 1.16 -8.61 -33.91
N ARG A 371 1.37 -7.64 -34.82
CA ARG A 371 0.40 -7.24 -35.84
C ARG A 371 0.86 -7.74 -37.21
N ASP A 372 -0.08 -8.23 -38.01
CA ASP A 372 0.18 -8.74 -39.33
C ASP A 372 0.26 -7.65 -40.41
N LEU A 373 0.69 -8.03 -41.60
CA LEU A 373 0.79 -7.11 -42.73
C LEU A 373 -0.55 -6.47 -43.11
N VAL A 374 -1.67 -7.19 -42.95
CA VAL A 374 -3.01 -6.68 -43.30
C VAL A 374 -3.38 -5.54 -42.37
N TYR A 375 -3.22 -5.73 -41.05
CA TYR A 375 -3.40 -4.66 -40.06
C TYR A 375 -2.56 -3.45 -40.37
N ALA A 376 -1.26 -3.65 -40.64
CA ALA A 376 -0.32 -2.56 -40.90
C ALA A 376 -0.71 -1.76 -42.16
N MET A 377 -1.14 -2.43 -43.24
CA MET A 377 -1.58 -1.79 -44.48
C MET A 377 -2.87 -0.99 -44.28
N GLU A 378 -3.88 -1.60 -43.69
CA GLU A 378 -5.17 -0.92 -43.43
C GLU A 378 -5.00 0.33 -42.56
N HIS A 379 -4.23 0.25 -41.49
CA HIS A 379 -4.02 1.38 -40.59
C HIS A 379 -3.13 2.48 -41.22
N ALA A 380 -2.15 2.12 -42.04
CA ALA A 380 -1.37 3.08 -42.80
C ALA A 380 -2.23 3.87 -43.81
N GLU A 381 -3.15 3.21 -44.52
CA GLU A 381 -4.11 3.87 -45.43
C GLU A 381 -5.10 4.77 -44.67
N LEU A 382 -5.64 4.27 -43.52
CA LEU A 382 -6.50 5.08 -42.65
C LEU A 382 -5.77 6.32 -42.14
N LEU A 383 -4.48 6.20 -41.83
CA LEU A 383 -3.66 7.33 -41.40
C LEU A 383 -3.53 8.38 -42.50
N CYS A 384 -3.18 7.96 -43.72
CA CYS A 384 -3.09 8.87 -44.86
C CYS A 384 -4.42 9.58 -45.15
N ALA A 385 -5.54 8.86 -45.06
CA ALA A 385 -6.87 9.44 -45.21
C ALA A 385 -7.20 10.44 -44.07
N GLY A 386 -6.93 10.08 -42.81
CA GLY A 386 -7.19 10.93 -41.65
C GLY A 386 -6.39 12.23 -41.65
N ILE A 387 -5.16 12.19 -42.16
CA ILE A 387 -4.36 13.43 -42.29
C ILE A 387 -4.91 14.34 -43.40
N ARG A 388 -5.37 13.79 -44.53
CA ARG A 388 -6.05 14.59 -45.57
C ARG A 388 -7.34 15.26 -45.03
N GLU A 389 -8.06 14.58 -44.15
CA GLU A 389 -9.27 15.11 -43.51
C GLU A 389 -8.97 16.32 -42.61
N CYS A 390 -7.76 16.46 -42.08
CA CYS A 390 -7.38 17.63 -41.29
C CYS A 390 -7.36 18.94 -42.11
N LYS A 391 -7.29 18.85 -43.43
CA LYS A 391 -7.33 19.96 -44.38
C LYS A 391 -6.35 21.11 -44.07
N ILE A 392 -5.17 20.79 -43.57
CA ILE A 392 -4.11 21.79 -43.35
C ILE A 392 -3.61 22.26 -44.72
N PRO A 393 -3.72 23.55 -45.05
CA PRO A 393 -3.33 24.04 -46.38
C PRO A 393 -1.84 23.80 -46.64
N ASN A 394 -1.52 23.28 -47.85
CA ASN A 394 -0.19 23.16 -48.38
C ASN A 394 -0.22 23.36 -49.92
N GLU A 395 -0.52 24.59 -50.32
CA GLU A 395 -0.76 24.92 -51.71
C GLU A 395 0.46 24.76 -52.65
N ASP A 396 1.65 24.70 -52.09
CA ASP A 396 2.91 24.44 -52.84
C ASP A 396 3.22 22.93 -52.93
N SER A 397 2.33 22.07 -52.43
CA SER A 397 2.46 20.62 -52.62
C SER A 397 2.01 20.21 -54.03
N GLU A 398 2.82 19.39 -54.70
CA GLU A 398 2.49 18.82 -56.02
C GLU A 398 1.52 17.61 -55.91
N VAL A 399 1.18 17.15 -54.67
CA VAL A 399 0.28 16.01 -54.45
C VAL A 399 -1.17 16.49 -54.35
N GLU A 400 -1.45 17.30 -53.35
CA GLU A 400 -2.77 17.86 -53.06
C GLU A 400 -2.57 19.22 -52.36
N PRO A 401 -3.59 20.17 -52.46
CA PRO A 401 -3.45 21.46 -51.79
C PRO A 401 -3.54 21.40 -50.27
N TRP A 402 -3.45 20.21 -49.69
CA TRP A 402 -3.47 19.90 -48.27
C TRP A 402 -2.25 19.13 -47.86
N LEU A 403 -2.00 19.12 -46.54
CA LEU A 403 -0.95 18.30 -45.94
C LEU A 403 -1.17 16.82 -46.28
N THR A 404 -0.13 16.18 -46.78
CA THR A 404 -0.07 14.73 -47.02
C THR A 404 1.17 14.14 -46.38
N ILE A 405 1.17 12.83 -46.19
CA ILE A 405 2.30 12.07 -45.72
C ILE A 405 2.61 10.93 -46.69
N SER A 406 3.87 10.57 -46.79
CA SER A 406 4.32 9.32 -47.40
C SER A 406 4.70 8.32 -46.32
N VAL A 407 4.39 7.04 -46.56
CA VAL A 407 4.62 5.96 -45.61
C VAL A 407 5.35 4.81 -46.26
N GLY A 408 6.45 4.39 -45.65
CA GLY A 408 7.16 3.15 -45.94
C GLY A 408 7.00 2.16 -44.80
N GLY A 409 6.58 0.95 -45.10
CA GLY A 409 6.35 -0.07 -44.09
C GLY A 409 7.14 -1.35 -44.33
N VAL A 410 7.41 -2.06 -43.27
CA VAL A 410 7.90 -3.44 -43.24
C VAL A 410 7.09 -4.21 -42.21
N CYS A 411 6.72 -5.45 -42.52
CA CYS A 411 6.08 -6.36 -41.59
C CYS A 411 6.64 -7.75 -41.84
N ALA A 412 7.32 -8.34 -40.86
CA ALA A 412 7.92 -9.65 -40.95
C ALA A 412 8.21 -10.24 -39.57
N ILE A 413 8.43 -11.55 -39.52
CA ILE A 413 8.92 -12.21 -38.30
C ILE A 413 10.44 -12.03 -38.24
N PRO A 414 10.96 -11.39 -37.15
CA PRO A 414 12.41 -11.24 -36.97
C PRO A 414 13.11 -12.61 -36.86
N LYS A 415 14.18 -12.83 -37.65
CA LYS A 415 14.94 -14.09 -37.67
C LYS A 415 16.45 -13.77 -37.79
N GLU A 416 17.30 -14.71 -37.35
CA GLU A 416 18.74 -14.60 -37.62
C GLU A 416 19.03 -14.59 -39.12
N PRO A 417 19.95 -13.77 -39.62
CA PRO A 417 20.82 -12.87 -38.88
C PRO A 417 20.31 -11.42 -38.75
N ASN A 418 19.00 -11.17 -38.93
CA ASN A 418 18.42 -9.83 -38.90
C ASN A 418 18.63 -9.14 -37.52
N ARG A 419 18.85 -7.84 -37.60
CA ARG A 419 18.91 -6.92 -36.47
C ARG A 419 17.77 -5.91 -36.56
N VAL A 420 17.44 -5.26 -35.49
CA VAL A 420 16.41 -4.21 -35.45
C VAL A 420 16.66 -3.11 -36.51
N TRP A 421 17.90 -2.78 -36.76
CA TRP A 421 18.30 -1.77 -37.77
C TRP A 421 18.01 -2.19 -39.21
N ASP A 422 17.93 -3.49 -39.52
CA ASP A 422 17.57 -3.98 -40.85
C ASP A 422 16.12 -3.68 -41.16
N PHE A 423 15.22 -3.84 -40.15
CA PHE A 423 13.82 -3.48 -40.25
C PHE A 423 13.61 -1.97 -40.43
N LEU A 424 14.31 -1.15 -39.60
CA LEU A 424 14.26 0.31 -39.76
C LEU A 424 14.73 0.74 -41.14
N SER A 425 15.85 0.19 -41.61
CA SER A 425 16.40 0.52 -42.93
C SER A 425 15.48 0.05 -44.07
N ALA A 426 14.81 -1.09 -43.91
CA ALA A 426 13.83 -1.56 -44.89
C ALA A 426 12.64 -0.62 -45.01
N ALA A 427 12.09 -0.16 -43.86
CA ALA A 427 10.97 0.79 -43.83
C ALA A 427 11.40 2.17 -44.44
N ASP A 428 12.56 2.70 -44.06
CA ASP A 428 13.09 3.97 -44.58
C ASP A 428 13.39 3.92 -46.09
N ASN A 429 14.06 2.86 -46.57
CA ASN A 429 14.30 2.68 -47.99
C ASN A 429 12.98 2.57 -48.79
N THR A 430 11.97 1.86 -48.21
CA THR A 430 10.66 1.75 -48.84
C THR A 430 9.96 3.10 -48.91
N LEU A 431 10.06 3.93 -47.87
CA LEU A 431 9.56 5.30 -47.86
C LEU A 431 10.25 6.15 -48.93
N TYR A 432 11.57 6.05 -49.02
CA TYR A 432 12.35 6.78 -50.00
C TYR A 432 11.97 6.41 -51.44
N GLU A 433 11.82 5.13 -51.75
CA GLU A 433 11.34 4.66 -53.04
C GLU A 433 9.94 5.16 -53.35
N GLN A 434 9.01 5.10 -52.34
CA GLN A 434 7.68 5.61 -52.51
C GLN A 434 7.65 7.10 -52.83
N LYS A 435 8.46 7.91 -52.14
CA LYS A 435 8.56 9.35 -52.41
C LYS A 435 9.10 9.68 -53.81
N LYS A 436 9.97 8.83 -54.36
CA LYS A 436 10.46 8.98 -55.75
C LYS A 436 9.42 8.65 -56.79
N GLU A 437 8.60 7.62 -56.54
CA GLU A 437 7.58 7.19 -57.48
C GLU A 437 6.36 8.10 -57.41
N GLN A 438 5.78 8.25 -56.25
CA GLN A 438 4.62 9.09 -56.00
C GLN A 438 4.49 9.40 -54.51
N LYS A 439 4.58 10.67 -54.12
CA LYS A 439 4.30 11.12 -52.73
C LYS A 439 2.81 10.97 -52.34
N GLY A 440 2.52 11.00 -51.08
CA GLY A 440 1.14 10.90 -50.55
C GLY A 440 0.59 9.47 -50.56
N LYS A 441 1.43 8.47 -50.59
CA LYS A 441 1.06 7.03 -50.70
C LYS A 441 1.73 6.18 -49.65
N VAL A 442 1.21 4.98 -49.51
CA VAL A 442 1.74 3.91 -48.66
C VAL A 442 2.43 2.85 -49.55
N ARG A 443 3.58 2.39 -49.11
CA ARG A 443 4.29 1.25 -49.70
C ARG A 443 4.83 0.34 -48.63
N PHE A 444 4.75 -0.97 -48.87
CA PHE A 444 5.39 -1.95 -47.99
C PHE A 444 6.52 -2.66 -48.70
N TYR A 445 7.54 -2.99 -47.93
CA TYR A 445 8.66 -3.80 -48.39
C TYR A 445 8.17 -5.15 -48.92
N GLN A 446 8.52 -5.48 -50.13
CA GLN A 446 8.23 -6.75 -50.79
C GLN A 446 9.54 -7.49 -51.03
N GLY A 447 10.13 -8.07 -50.00
CA GLY A 447 11.35 -8.85 -50.11
C GLY A 447 11.09 -10.25 -50.62
N GLU A 448 11.61 -10.59 -51.84
CA GLU A 448 11.84 -11.96 -52.24
C GLU A 448 13.25 -12.33 -51.78
N GLY A 449 13.42 -12.92 -50.59
CA GLY A 449 14.74 -13.35 -50.19
C GLY A 449 14.87 -13.89 -48.77
N LYS A 450 15.97 -14.56 -48.51
CA LYS A 450 16.32 -15.26 -47.25
C LYS A 450 16.45 -14.33 -46.03
N TYR A 451 16.52 -13.02 -46.25
CA TYR A 451 16.68 -11.97 -45.26
C TYR A 451 15.84 -10.75 -45.67
N LEU A 452 15.40 -9.93 -44.73
CA LEU A 452 14.74 -8.65 -44.94
C LEU A 452 15.57 -7.75 -45.86
#